data_faae20649885cfe5d0083bf97116c04a
#
_entry.id   faae20649885cfe5d0083bf97116c04a
#
_cell.length_a   1.000
_cell.length_b   1.000
_cell.length_c   1.000
_cell.angle_alpha   90.00
_cell.angle_beta   90.00
_cell.angle_gamma   90.00
#
_symmetry.space_group_name_H-M   'P 1'
#
loop_
_entity.id
_entity.type
_entity.pdbx_description
1 polymer ?
#
loop_
_entity_poly.entity_id
_entity_poly.type
_entity_poly.pdbx_seq_one_letter_code
_entity_poly.pdbx_strand_id
1 'polypeptide(L)'
;MPERNTLQMKLPIVAYGDPVLKKIGTDIDKDYPELKELIANMFDTMYYANGVGLAAPQIGLPIRLFIVDTGEDEDGNPGYKRVFINAQILEETGEPWNFNEGCLSIPDIRENIMRKPNIKVKYFDENWVEHTDDVDGMPARVIQHEYDHIEGKLFTDKVSILRKTMLKSKLDAISKGNIKTDYKMKFPNRSKRR
;
A
#
# COMPACT_ATOMS: atom_id res chain seq x y z
N MET A 1 23.23 -8.06 26.74
CA MET A 1 22.29 -9.08 26.22
C MET A 1 22.52 -9.11 24.73
N PRO A 2 22.67 -10.26 24.06
CA PRO A 2 22.84 -10.27 22.62
C PRO A 2 21.55 -9.75 21.95
N GLU A 3 21.73 -8.78 21.06
CA GLU A 3 20.67 -8.34 20.16
C GLU A 3 20.10 -9.57 19.47
N ARG A 4 18.79 -9.81 19.66
CA ARG A 4 18.09 -10.83 18.87
C ARG A 4 18.19 -10.38 17.43
N ASN A 5 18.94 -11.13 16.65
CA ASN A 5 18.98 -11.01 15.19
C ASN A 5 17.54 -11.27 14.71
N THR A 6 16.76 -10.21 14.58
CA THR A 6 15.40 -10.28 14.06
C THR A 6 15.53 -10.71 12.60
N LEU A 7 15.25 -12.00 12.34
CA LEU A 7 15.16 -12.53 10.98
C LEU A 7 14.14 -11.67 10.24
N GLN A 8 14.62 -10.83 9.36
CA GLN A 8 13.79 -10.02 8.44
C GLN A 8 12.83 -10.96 7.72
N MET A 9 11.54 -10.81 7.97
CA MET A 9 10.51 -11.71 7.44
C MET A 9 9.77 -11.04 6.28
N LYS A 10 9.90 -11.62 5.09
CA LYS A 10 9.11 -11.24 3.92
C LYS A 10 7.69 -11.76 4.07
N LEU A 11 6.76 -10.85 4.33
CA LEU A 11 5.35 -11.16 4.55
C LEU A 11 4.65 -11.49 3.21
N PRO A 12 3.68 -12.42 3.20
CA PRO A 12 2.89 -12.65 1.99
C PRO A 12 1.92 -11.50 1.74
N ILE A 13 1.88 -11.00 0.51
CA ILE A 13 0.94 -9.96 0.09
C ILE A 13 -0.39 -10.62 -0.30
N VAL A 14 -1.51 -10.14 0.25
CA VAL A 14 -2.84 -10.65 -0.12
C VAL A 14 -3.25 -10.14 -1.49
N ALA A 15 -3.80 -11.04 -2.29
CA ALA A 15 -4.21 -10.76 -3.66
C ALA A 15 -5.60 -10.12 -3.71
N TYR A 16 -5.88 -9.42 -4.82
CA TYR A 16 -7.20 -8.93 -5.16
C TYR A 16 -8.29 -9.99 -4.91
N GLY A 17 -9.43 -9.55 -4.37
CA GLY A 17 -10.55 -10.41 -3.98
C GLY A 17 -10.51 -10.85 -2.53
N ASP A 18 -9.41 -10.63 -1.78
CA ASP A 18 -9.40 -10.84 -0.34
C ASP A 18 -10.28 -9.79 0.34
N PRO A 19 -11.24 -10.20 1.20
CA PRO A 19 -12.14 -9.28 1.88
C PRO A 19 -11.42 -8.22 2.73
N VAL A 20 -10.20 -8.49 3.22
CA VAL A 20 -9.43 -7.53 4.03
C VAL A 20 -9.11 -6.25 3.25
N LEU A 21 -8.90 -6.34 1.92
CA LEU A 21 -8.61 -5.19 1.07
C LEU A 21 -9.80 -4.23 0.89
N LYS A 22 -11.00 -4.63 1.33
CA LYS A 22 -12.22 -3.83 1.28
C LYS A 22 -12.68 -3.36 2.66
N LYS A 23 -11.91 -3.68 3.70
CA LYS A 23 -12.19 -3.21 5.06
C LYS A 23 -11.56 -1.84 5.27
N ILE A 24 -12.29 -0.96 5.95
CA ILE A 24 -11.73 0.26 6.52
C ILE A 24 -10.82 -0.16 7.67
N GLY A 25 -9.59 0.29 7.66
CA GLY A 25 -8.61 0.02 8.71
C GLY A 25 -9.01 0.67 10.04
N THR A 26 -8.80 -0.04 11.13
CA THR A 26 -8.99 0.50 12.48
C THR A 26 -7.75 1.26 12.94
N ASP A 27 -7.96 2.32 13.72
CA ASP A 27 -6.86 3.00 14.39
C ASP A 27 -6.14 2.03 15.34
N ILE A 28 -4.84 2.25 15.50
CA ILE A 28 -4.02 1.55 16.49
C ILE A 28 -3.50 2.54 17.52
N ASP A 29 -3.08 2.06 18.67
CA ASP A 29 -2.46 2.86 19.71
C ASP A 29 -0.96 2.52 19.88
N LYS A 30 -0.30 3.23 20.78
CA LYS A 30 1.14 3.06 21.05
C LYS A 30 1.50 1.70 21.67
N ASP A 31 0.52 0.99 22.21
CA ASP A 31 0.69 -0.32 22.82
C ASP A 31 0.43 -1.46 21.81
N TYR A 32 0.27 -1.13 20.51
CA TYR A 32 0.09 -2.13 19.44
C TYR A 32 1.29 -3.10 19.43
N PRO A 33 1.04 -4.42 19.55
CA PRO A 33 2.10 -5.41 19.73
C PRO A 33 3.11 -5.40 18.57
N GLU A 34 4.39 -5.42 18.90
CA GLU A 34 5.51 -5.60 17.95
C GLU A 34 5.49 -4.63 16.75
N LEU A 35 4.95 -3.41 16.95
CA LEU A 35 4.76 -2.43 15.87
C LEU A 35 6.06 -2.12 15.10
N LYS A 36 7.19 -1.99 15.83
CA LYS A 36 8.51 -1.72 15.20
C LYS A 36 8.95 -2.87 14.30
N GLU A 37 8.74 -4.11 14.73
CA GLU A 37 9.07 -5.30 13.94
C GLU A 37 8.13 -5.39 12.71
N LEU A 38 6.84 -5.13 12.90
CA LEU A 38 5.86 -5.10 11.80
C LEU A 38 6.28 -4.08 10.73
N ILE A 39 6.62 -2.85 11.13
CA ILE A 39 7.07 -1.79 10.21
C ILE A 39 8.32 -2.23 9.44
N ALA A 40 9.32 -2.80 10.13
CA ALA A 40 10.54 -3.30 9.49
C ALA A 40 10.22 -4.40 8.46
N ASN A 41 9.39 -5.38 8.83
CA ASN A 41 8.97 -6.45 7.93
C ASN A 41 8.14 -5.93 6.74
N MET A 42 7.36 -4.84 6.91
CA MET A 42 6.64 -4.19 5.83
C MET A 42 7.61 -3.54 4.83
N PHE A 43 8.63 -2.82 5.28
CA PHE A 43 9.65 -2.25 4.39
C PHE A 43 10.39 -3.34 3.62
N ASP A 44 10.84 -4.41 4.30
CA ASP A 44 11.53 -5.53 3.65
C ASP A 44 10.65 -6.23 2.59
N THR A 45 9.36 -6.37 2.91
CA THR A 45 8.37 -6.96 1.97
C THR A 45 8.17 -6.06 0.76
N MET A 46 8.02 -4.76 0.99
CA MET A 46 7.85 -3.74 -0.04
C MET A 46 9.04 -3.70 -1.00
N TYR A 47 10.28 -3.63 -0.46
CA TYR A 47 11.49 -3.60 -1.29
C TYR A 47 11.68 -4.90 -2.08
N TYR A 48 11.44 -6.05 -1.45
CA TYR A 48 11.51 -7.34 -2.13
C TYR A 48 10.53 -7.45 -3.30
N ALA A 49 9.37 -6.83 -3.18
CA ALA A 49 8.36 -6.79 -4.22
C ALA A 49 8.55 -5.62 -5.22
N ASN A 50 9.65 -4.85 -5.12
CA ASN A 50 9.93 -3.65 -5.93
C ASN A 50 8.80 -2.60 -5.83
N GLY A 51 8.21 -2.44 -4.65
CA GLY A 51 7.19 -1.44 -4.36
C GLY A 51 7.78 -0.14 -3.83
N VAL A 52 7.01 0.94 -3.90
CA VAL A 52 7.31 2.27 -3.34
C VAL A 52 6.36 2.65 -2.20
N GLY A 53 5.37 1.83 -1.92
CA GLY A 53 4.42 1.92 -0.82
C GLY A 53 3.85 0.53 -0.50
N LEU A 54 3.41 0.36 0.76
CA LEU A 54 2.72 -0.85 1.22
C LEU A 54 1.85 -0.52 2.42
N ALA A 55 0.58 -0.90 2.36
CA ALA A 55 -0.37 -0.73 3.44
C ALA A 55 -0.63 -2.03 4.20
N ALA A 56 -0.90 -1.94 5.50
CA ALA A 56 -1.17 -3.09 6.37
C ALA A 56 -2.32 -4.00 5.86
N PRO A 57 -3.42 -3.50 5.26
CA PRO A 57 -4.41 -4.37 4.63
C PRO A 57 -3.83 -5.28 3.56
N GLN A 58 -2.77 -4.87 2.85
CA GLN A 58 -2.12 -5.69 1.83
C GLN A 58 -1.32 -6.87 2.41
N ILE A 59 -1.02 -6.86 3.69
CA ILE A 59 -0.43 -8.00 4.42
C ILE A 59 -1.43 -8.69 5.34
N GLY A 60 -2.73 -8.40 5.18
CA GLY A 60 -3.83 -9.06 5.87
C GLY A 60 -4.25 -8.43 7.19
N LEU A 61 -3.72 -7.26 7.56
CA LEU A 61 -4.01 -6.55 8.79
C LEU A 61 -4.93 -5.34 8.51
N PRO A 62 -6.21 -5.35 8.94
CA PRO A 62 -7.13 -4.25 8.69
C PRO A 62 -6.93 -3.10 9.69
N ILE A 63 -5.73 -2.52 9.71
CA ILE A 63 -5.33 -1.39 10.56
C ILE A 63 -4.87 -0.20 9.72
N ARG A 64 -4.93 1.00 10.31
CA ARG A 64 -4.53 2.24 9.66
C ARG A 64 -3.02 2.46 9.77
N LEU A 65 -2.28 1.65 9.04
CA LEU A 65 -0.83 1.71 8.93
C LEU A 65 -0.42 1.54 7.47
N PHE A 66 0.45 2.40 6.98
CA PHE A 66 1.15 2.21 5.71
C PHE A 66 2.53 2.85 5.72
N ILE A 67 3.36 2.43 4.80
CA ILE A 67 4.72 2.92 4.61
C ILE A 67 4.90 3.40 3.18
N VAL A 68 5.75 4.39 3.01
CA VAL A 68 6.14 4.95 1.71
C VAL A 68 7.65 5.11 1.68
N ASP A 69 8.27 4.73 0.57
CA ASP A 69 9.66 5.06 0.24
C ASP A 69 9.77 5.20 -1.29
N THR A 70 9.92 6.42 -1.77
CA THR A 70 10.01 6.70 -3.21
C THR A 70 11.40 6.42 -3.79
N GLY A 71 12.36 6.01 -2.96
CA GLY A 71 13.75 5.84 -3.36
C GLY A 71 14.45 7.17 -3.66
N GLU A 72 15.71 7.11 -4.09
CA GLU A 72 16.44 8.26 -4.58
C GLU A 72 15.89 8.71 -5.93
N ASP A 73 15.96 10.02 -6.21
CA ASP A 73 15.63 10.55 -7.51
C ASP A 73 16.77 10.30 -8.54
N GLU A 74 16.55 10.72 -9.81
CA GLU A 74 17.52 10.53 -10.89
C GLU A 74 18.85 11.28 -10.65
N ASP A 75 18.84 12.31 -9.79
CA ASP A 75 19.99 13.09 -9.40
C ASP A 75 20.68 12.56 -8.12
N GLY A 76 20.17 11.48 -7.52
CA GLY A 76 20.71 10.85 -6.32
C GLY A 76 20.32 11.56 -5.03
N ASN A 77 19.32 12.46 -5.05
CA ASN A 77 18.80 13.05 -3.83
C ASN A 77 17.94 12.04 -3.06
N PRO A 78 17.97 12.08 -1.71
CA PRO A 78 17.16 11.19 -0.91
C PRO A 78 15.67 11.29 -1.24
N GLY A 79 15.03 10.15 -1.46
CA GLY A 79 13.59 10.06 -1.66
C GLY A 79 12.79 10.36 -0.39
N TYR A 80 11.49 10.40 -0.57
CA TYR A 80 10.54 10.58 0.52
C TYR A 80 10.28 9.24 1.19
N LYS A 81 10.76 9.07 2.44
CA LYS A 81 10.56 7.86 3.23
C LYS A 81 9.86 8.19 4.53
N ARG A 82 8.68 7.56 4.79
CA ARG A 82 7.87 7.81 6.00
C ARG A 82 7.02 6.59 6.37
N VAL A 83 6.68 6.53 7.66
CA VAL A 83 5.67 5.64 8.24
C VAL A 83 4.45 6.47 8.58
N PHE A 84 3.27 5.96 8.27
CA PHE A 84 1.99 6.62 8.47
C PHE A 84 1.09 5.76 9.36
N ILE A 85 0.89 6.19 10.60
CA ILE A 85 -0.01 5.54 11.57
C ILE A 85 -1.23 6.45 11.75
N ASN A 86 -2.44 5.87 11.64
CA ASN A 86 -3.72 6.57 11.80
C ASN A 86 -3.85 7.82 10.91
N ALA A 87 -3.33 7.71 9.68
CA ALA A 87 -3.30 8.82 8.74
C ALA A 87 -4.70 9.30 8.36
N GLN A 88 -4.81 10.62 8.15
CA GLN A 88 -5.99 11.30 7.64
C GLN A 88 -5.57 12.32 6.60
N ILE A 89 -6.07 12.20 5.36
CA ILE A 89 -5.93 13.26 4.36
C ILE A 89 -6.96 14.34 4.72
N LEU A 90 -6.47 15.51 5.07
CA LEU A 90 -7.30 16.65 5.48
C LEU A 90 -7.74 17.47 4.28
N GLU A 91 -6.89 17.55 3.25
CA GLU A 91 -7.14 18.38 2.07
C GLU A 91 -6.44 17.78 0.86
N GLU A 92 -7.07 17.92 -0.31
CA GLU A 92 -6.50 17.60 -1.62
C GLU A 92 -6.71 18.81 -2.55
N THR A 93 -5.63 19.35 -3.13
CA THR A 93 -5.68 20.56 -3.95
C THR A 93 -4.91 20.44 -5.25
N GLY A 94 -5.07 21.42 -6.14
CA GLY A 94 -4.44 21.49 -7.45
C GLY A 94 -5.24 20.78 -8.54
N GLU A 95 -4.82 20.99 -9.79
CA GLU A 95 -5.44 20.36 -10.96
C GLU A 95 -5.10 18.87 -11.02
N PRO A 96 -6.11 17.98 -11.08
CA PRO A 96 -5.87 16.55 -11.15
C PRO A 96 -5.00 16.19 -12.34
N TRP A 97 -4.02 15.33 -12.12
CA TRP A 97 -3.16 14.80 -13.17
C TRP A 97 -3.22 13.28 -13.25
N ASN A 98 -2.95 12.78 -14.45
CA ASN A 98 -3.06 11.38 -14.76
C ASN A 98 -1.72 10.67 -14.54
N PHE A 99 -1.74 9.50 -13.88
CA PHE A 99 -0.56 8.68 -13.69
C PHE A 99 -0.89 7.20 -13.81
N ASN A 100 0.02 6.42 -14.38
CA ASN A 100 -0.15 4.99 -14.57
C ASN A 100 0.21 4.23 -13.29
N GLU A 101 -0.81 3.97 -12.45
CA GLU A 101 -0.67 3.29 -11.16
C GLU A 101 -0.71 1.76 -11.30
N GLY A 102 0.05 1.08 -10.45
CA GLY A 102 -0.01 -0.35 -10.19
C GLY A 102 -0.14 -0.62 -8.70
N CYS A 103 -0.38 -1.87 -8.32
CA CYS A 103 -0.53 -2.26 -6.93
C CYS A 103 0.04 -3.68 -6.70
N LEU A 104 0.78 -3.88 -5.61
CA LEU A 104 1.35 -5.19 -5.27
C LEU A 104 0.28 -6.26 -5.01
N SER A 105 -0.93 -5.87 -4.61
CA SER A 105 -2.07 -6.78 -4.48
C SER A 105 -2.76 -7.12 -5.81
N ILE A 106 -2.40 -6.41 -6.90
CA ILE A 106 -3.00 -6.53 -8.24
C ILE A 106 -1.87 -6.56 -9.28
N PRO A 107 -0.99 -7.59 -9.25
CA PRO A 107 0.16 -7.66 -10.15
C PRO A 107 -0.26 -7.68 -11.63
N ASP A 108 0.64 -7.16 -12.49
CA ASP A 108 0.48 -7.12 -13.95
C ASP A 108 -0.72 -6.27 -14.46
N ILE A 109 -1.38 -5.52 -13.58
CA ILE A 109 -2.40 -4.55 -13.97
C ILE A 109 -1.94 -3.16 -13.58
N ARG A 110 -1.94 -2.28 -14.57
CA ARG A 110 -1.70 -0.85 -14.39
C ARG A 110 -2.78 -0.07 -15.11
N GLU A 111 -3.23 1.02 -14.48
CA GLU A 111 -4.28 1.89 -15.03
C GLU A 111 -3.95 3.35 -14.80
N ASN A 112 -4.45 4.17 -15.69
CA ASN A 112 -4.33 5.61 -15.58
C ASN A 112 -5.34 6.15 -14.56
N ILE A 113 -4.85 6.72 -13.47
CA ILE A 113 -5.66 7.23 -12.36
C ILE A 113 -5.46 8.74 -12.21
N MET A 114 -6.58 9.47 -12.15
CA MET A 114 -6.58 10.89 -11.86
C MET A 114 -6.54 11.13 -10.36
N ARG A 115 -5.57 11.93 -9.89
CA ARG A 115 -5.49 12.41 -8.51
C ARG A 115 -5.00 13.84 -8.48
N LYS A 116 -5.36 14.58 -7.43
CA LYS A 116 -4.82 15.92 -7.18
C LYS A 116 -3.35 15.86 -6.77
N PRO A 117 -2.52 16.81 -7.20
CA PRO A 117 -1.07 16.77 -6.97
C PRO A 117 -0.66 17.05 -5.53
N ASN A 118 -1.45 17.82 -4.78
CA ASN A 118 -1.09 18.28 -3.44
C ASN A 118 -2.06 17.72 -2.41
N ILE A 119 -1.53 17.29 -1.28
CA ILE A 119 -2.31 16.84 -0.13
C ILE A 119 -1.83 17.49 1.15
N LYS A 120 -2.74 17.71 2.09
CA LYS A 120 -2.42 17.93 3.50
C LYS A 120 -2.78 16.66 4.27
N VAL A 121 -1.80 16.05 4.91
CA VAL A 121 -1.98 14.78 5.62
C VAL A 121 -1.54 14.89 7.07
N LYS A 122 -2.40 14.42 7.98
CA LYS A 122 -2.14 14.31 9.43
C LYS A 122 -1.91 12.83 9.75
N TYR A 123 -0.88 12.51 10.55
CA TYR A 123 -0.53 11.13 10.91
C TYR A 123 0.40 11.10 12.14
N PHE A 124 0.62 9.89 12.70
CA PHE A 124 1.71 9.64 13.64
C PHE A 124 2.82 8.87 12.91
N ASP A 125 4.08 9.18 13.25
CA ASP A 125 5.24 8.41 12.82
C ASP A 125 5.47 7.16 13.71
N GLU A 126 6.52 6.39 13.45
CA GLU A 126 6.90 5.20 14.21
C GLU A 126 7.31 5.48 15.67
N ASN A 127 7.54 6.74 16.02
CA ASN A 127 7.83 7.21 17.38
C ASN A 127 6.61 7.82 18.07
N TRP A 128 5.43 7.75 17.42
CA TRP A 128 4.18 8.36 17.89
C TRP A 128 4.25 9.89 18.01
N VAL A 129 5.08 10.53 17.19
CA VAL A 129 5.05 11.97 16.99
C VAL A 129 3.97 12.31 15.96
N GLU A 130 3.08 13.23 16.32
CA GLU A 130 2.04 13.70 15.41
C GLU A 130 2.63 14.69 14.40
N HIS A 131 2.32 14.50 13.14
CA HIS A 131 2.71 15.37 12.03
C HIS A 131 1.48 15.85 11.26
N THR A 132 1.61 17.02 10.67
CA THR A 132 0.66 17.53 9.66
C THR A 132 1.48 18.17 8.57
N ASP A 133 1.60 17.46 7.46
CA ASP A 133 2.50 17.81 6.36
C ASP A 133 1.71 18.21 5.11
N ASP A 134 2.20 19.21 4.40
CA ASP A 134 1.84 19.49 3.02
C ASP A 134 2.80 18.72 2.12
N VAL A 135 2.27 17.84 1.28
CA VAL A 135 3.05 16.95 0.41
C VAL A 135 2.54 17.08 -1.03
N ASP A 136 3.46 17.08 -1.99
CA ASP A 136 3.14 17.20 -3.41
C ASP A 136 3.79 16.11 -4.29
N GLY A 137 3.49 16.15 -5.58
CA GLY A 137 4.12 15.33 -6.62
C GLY A 137 3.97 13.81 -6.41
N MET A 138 5.06 13.08 -6.65
CA MET A 138 5.08 11.61 -6.52
C MET A 138 4.88 11.12 -5.09
N PRO A 139 5.49 11.69 -4.05
CA PRO A 139 5.16 11.32 -2.68
C PRO A 139 3.67 11.43 -2.35
N ALA A 140 3.01 12.54 -2.74
CA ALA A 140 1.57 12.70 -2.56
C ALA A 140 0.76 11.65 -3.32
N ARG A 141 1.20 11.26 -4.52
CA ARG A 141 0.60 10.20 -5.33
C ARG A 141 0.63 8.85 -4.62
N VAL A 142 1.79 8.47 -4.09
CA VAL A 142 1.98 7.21 -3.39
C VAL A 142 1.18 7.21 -2.08
N ILE A 143 1.25 8.29 -1.29
CA ILE A 143 0.46 8.43 -0.05
C ILE A 143 -1.03 8.26 -0.32
N GLN A 144 -1.60 8.90 -1.34
CA GLN A 144 -3.01 8.74 -1.71
C GLN A 144 -3.38 7.31 -2.09
N HIS A 145 -2.45 6.59 -2.76
CA HIS A 145 -2.64 5.18 -3.11
C HIS A 145 -2.70 4.30 -1.87
N GLU A 146 -1.74 4.45 -0.95
CA GLU A 146 -1.69 3.66 0.30
C GLU A 146 -2.81 4.06 1.27
N TYR A 147 -3.19 5.34 1.30
CA TYR A 147 -4.35 5.81 2.04
C TYR A 147 -5.66 5.16 1.56
N ASP A 148 -5.85 5.02 0.25
CA ASP A 148 -7.00 4.29 -0.30
C ASP A 148 -7.09 2.88 0.30
N HIS A 149 -5.97 2.17 0.48
CA HIS A 149 -5.96 0.83 1.06
C HIS A 149 -6.49 0.79 2.50
N ILE A 150 -6.12 1.75 3.35
CA ILE A 150 -6.64 1.82 4.72
C ILE A 150 -8.10 2.32 4.77
N GLU A 151 -8.62 2.88 3.68
CA GLU A 151 -10.02 3.23 3.47
C GLU A 151 -10.81 2.12 2.74
N GLY A 152 -10.23 0.93 2.55
CA GLY A 152 -10.87 -0.19 1.85
C GLY A 152 -11.10 0.02 0.36
N LYS A 153 -10.33 0.91 -0.26
CA LYS A 153 -10.41 1.26 -1.68
C LYS A 153 -9.21 0.73 -2.45
N LEU A 154 -9.41 0.43 -3.73
CA LEU A 154 -8.36 0.02 -4.65
C LEU A 154 -8.33 0.98 -5.84
N PHE A 155 -7.16 1.16 -6.49
CA PHE A 155 -7.08 2.01 -7.69
C PHE A 155 -8.04 1.55 -8.80
N THR A 156 -8.35 0.26 -8.87
CA THR A 156 -9.33 -0.31 -9.79
C THR A 156 -10.77 0.16 -9.52
N ASP A 157 -11.06 0.71 -8.34
CA ASP A 157 -12.37 1.30 -8.05
C ASP A 157 -12.55 2.66 -8.75
N LYS A 158 -11.46 3.32 -9.11
CA LYS A 158 -11.41 4.66 -9.71
C LYS A 158 -11.49 4.64 -11.25
N VAL A 159 -11.36 3.48 -11.89
CA VAL A 159 -11.47 3.38 -13.35
C VAL A 159 -12.93 3.33 -13.83
N SER A 160 -13.17 3.66 -15.10
CA SER A 160 -14.51 3.64 -15.69
C SER A 160 -15.15 2.24 -15.63
N ILE A 161 -16.48 2.19 -15.69
CA ILE A 161 -17.26 0.92 -15.70
C ILE A 161 -16.82 0.03 -16.86
N LEU A 162 -16.62 0.61 -18.05
CA LEU A 162 -16.15 -0.13 -19.22
C LEU A 162 -14.77 -0.78 -18.94
N ARG A 163 -13.85 0.00 -18.35
CA ARG A 163 -12.51 -0.48 -18.02
C ARG A 163 -12.55 -1.59 -16.96
N LYS A 164 -13.39 -1.45 -15.92
CA LYS A 164 -13.63 -2.51 -14.93
C LYS A 164 -14.08 -3.83 -15.57
N THR A 165 -15.00 -3.74 -16.55
CA THR A 165 -15.48 -4.91 -17.27
C THR A 165 -14.35 -5.59 -18.05
N MET A 166 -13.49 -4.82 -18.72
CA MET A 166 -12.33 -5.36 -19.46
C MET A 166 -11.31 -6.03 -18.54
N LEU A 167 -11.13 -5.52 -17.31
CA LEU A 167 -10.19 -6.06 -16.33
C LEU A 167 -10.69 -7.30 -15.60
N LYS A 168 -12.00 -7.58 -15.65
CA LYS A 168 -12.65 -8.63 -14.85
C LYS A 168 -11.95 -9.98 -14.94
N SER A 169 -11.65 -10.44 -16.15
CA SER A 169 -11.00 -11.74 -16.37
C SER A 169 -9.59 -11.80 -15.73
N LYS A 170 -8.81 -10.72 -15.86
CA LYS A 170 -7.47 -10.63 -15.24
C LYS A 170 -7.56 -10.59 -13.72
N LEU A 171 -8.48 -9.80 -13.17
CA LEU A 171 -8.72 -9.70 -11.73
C LEU A 171 -9.17 -11.05 -11.14
N ASP A 172 -10.04 -11.78 -11.84
CA ASP A 172 -10.43 -13.14 -11.47
C ASP A 172 -9.25 -14.12 -11.47
N ALA A 173 -8.37 -14.02 -12.47
CA ALA A 173 -7.15 -14.84 -12.53
C ALA A 173 -6.23 -14.57 -11.32
N ILE A 174 -6.05 -13.29 -10.94
CA ILE A 174 -5.28 -12.89 -9.77
C ILE A 174 -5.90 -13.49 -8.50
N SER A 175 -7.20 -13.33 -8.27
CA SER A 175 -7.87 -13.82 -7.07
C SER A 175 -7.78 -15.34 -6.90
N LYS A 176 -7.69 -16.08 -8.01
CA LYS A 176 -7.54 -17.55 -8.06
C LYS A 176 -6.10 -18.02 -7.99
N GLY A 177 -5.12 -17.12 -8.03
CA GLY A 177 -3.69 -17.47 -8.07
C GLY A 177 -3.23 -18.05 -9.42
N ASN A 178 -3.94 -17.74 -10.50
CA ASN A 178 -3.59 -18.13 -11.87
C ASN A 178 -2.65 -17.09 -12.51
N ILE A 179 -1.65 -16.67 -11.75
CA ILE A 179 -0.62 -15.70 -12.14
C ILE A 179 0.75 -16.15 -11.61
N LYS A 180 1.81 -15.56 -12.14
CA LYS A 180 3.16 -15.70 -11.60
C LYS A 180 3.60 -14.38 -11.00
N THR A 181 4.26 -14.43 -9.83
CA THR A 181 4.86 -13.28 -9.17
C THR A 181 6.21 -13.67 -8.60
N ASP A 182 7.11 -12.70 -8.51
CA ASP A 182 8.44 -12.90 -7.92
C ASP A 182 8.44 -12.77 -6.39
N TYR A 183 7.29 -12.41 -5.81
CA TYR A 183 7.09 -12.30 -4.37
C TYR A 183 5.95 -13.18 -3.87
N LYS A 184 5.95 -13.46 -2.56
CA LYS A 184 4.94 -14.33 -1.95
C LYS A 184 3.58 -13.64 -1.92
N MET A 185 2.54 -14.35 -2.41
CA MET A 185 1.16 -13.89 -2.34
C MET A 185 0.25 -14.91 -1.65
N LYS A 186 -0.80 -14.39 -1.00
CA LYS A 186 -1.92 -15.14 -0.45
C LYS A 186 -3.16 -14.90 -1.31
N PHE A 187 -3.71 -15.95 -1.88
CA PHE A 187 -4.83 -15.88 -2.81
C PHE A 187 -6.13 -16.34 -2.14
N PRO A 188 -7.20 -15.51 -2.12
CA PRO A 188 -8.44 -15.81 -1.40
C PRO A 188 -9.21 -16.98 -2.01
N ASN A 189 -9.17 -17.13 -3.34
CA ASN A 189 -9.97 -18.11 -4.09
C ASN A 189 -9.13 -19.23 -4.73
N ARG A 190 -7.93 -19.48 -4.20
CA ARG A 190 -7.09 -20.55 -4.72
C ARG A 190 -7.73 -21.90 -4.44
N SER A 191 -8.16 -22.62 -5.48
CA SER A 191 -8.61 -23.99 -5.33
C SER A 191 -7.46 -24.85 -4.79
N LYS A 192 -7.70 -25.61 -3.71
CA LYS A 192 -6.75 -26.63 -3.26
C LYS A 192 -6.59 -27.61 -4.44
N ARG A 193 -5.40 -27.68 -5.04
CA ARG A 193 -5.09 -28.78 -5.95
C ARG A 193 -5.25 -30.07 -5.14
N ARG A 194 -6.20 -30.90 -5.54
CA ARG A 194 -6.33 -32.27 -5.05
C ARG A 194 -5.19 -33.11 -5.55
#